data_00c3ca1dafb8d522078d22956cba4b4e
#
_entry.id   00c3ca1dafb8d522078d22956cba4b4e
#
_cell.length_a   1.000
_cell.length_b   1.000
_cell.length_c   1.000
_cell.angle_alpha   90.00
_cell.angle_beta   90.00
_cell.angle_gamma   90.00
#
_symmetry.space_group_name_H-M   'P 1'
#
loop_
_entity.id
_entity.type
_entity.pdbx_description
1 polymer ?
#
loop_
_entity_poly.entity_id
_entity_poly.type
_entity_poly.pdbx_seq_one_letter_code
_entity_poly.pdbx_strand_id
1 'polypeptide(L)'
;GEIRDLETAEMAIQAALTGHLVLSTLHTNDSPTAITRLLELGVPYYLIRATVLGVMAQRLVRTLCPHCKAPMQLADSDWHELTRPWSAPPPSGAHQAVGCLECRDTGYRGRAGVYEIMLLSDSLKELITADTDLVALRRQAYKEGTRSLRLSGAQKVAAGISTLEEVLRVTPQSEQK
;
A
#
# COMPACT_ATOMS: atom_id res chain seq x y z
N GLY A 1 -17.65 -4.20 -8.55
CA GLY A 1 -17.53 -5.60 -8.19
C GLY A 1 -16.08 -5.95 -7.87
N GLU A 2 -15.85 -7.22 -7.65
CA GLU A 2 -14.53 -7.78 -7.35
C GLU A 2 -14.13 -8.71 -8.52
N ILE A 3 -12.87 -8.70 -8.87
CA ILE A 3 -12.30 -9.64 -9.84
C ILE A 3 -11.74 -10.85 -9.07
N ARG A 4 -12.35 -12.02 -9.23
CA ARG A 4 -11.95 -13.28 -8.59
C ARG A 4 -11.45 -14.33 -9.57
N ASP A 5 -11.88 -14.24 -10.82
CA ASP A 5 -11.64 -15.20 -11.87
C ASP A 5 -11.44 -14.50 -13.22
N LEU A 6 -11.07 -15.28 -14.23
CA LEU A 6 -10.80 -14.79 -15.57
C LEU A 6 -12.07 -14.18 -16.22
N GLU A 7 -13.24 -14.79 -16.04
CA GLU A 7 -14.50 -14.32 -16.64
C GLU A 7 -14.83 -12.89 -16.18
N THR A 8 -14.74 -12.63 -14.88
CA THR A 8 -14.96 -11.28 -14.32
C THR A 8 -13.90 -10.30 -14.81
N ALA A 9 -12.62 -10.74 -14.92
CA ALA A 9 -11.55 -9.91 -15.47
C ALA A 9 -11.80 -9.55 -16.93
N GLU A 10 -12.21 -10.51 -17.77
CA GLU A 10 -12.52 -10.29 -19.17
C GLU A 10 -13.67 -9.28 -19.36
N MET A 11 -14.73 -9.40 -18.57
CA MET A 11 -15.84 -8.42 -18.62
C MET A 11 -15.36 -6.99 -18.29
N ALA A 12 -14.50 -6.85 -17.26
CA ALA A 12 -13.93 -5.57 -16.88
C ALA A 12 -13.03 -4.99 -18.00
N ILE A 13 -12.22 -5.83 -18.62
CA ILE A 13 -11.33 -5.48 -19.73
C ILE A 13 -12.14 -5.03 -20.95
N GLN A 14 -13.16 -5.79 -21.33
CA GLN A 14 -14.03 -5.43 -22.47
C GLN A 14 -14.70 -4.08 -22.26
N ALA A 15 -15.21 -3.81 -21.05
CA ALA A 15 -15.77 -2.51 -20.73
C ALA A 15 -14.71 -1.39 -20.83
N ALA A 16 -13.48 -1.63 -20.35
CA ALA A 16 -12.40 -0.67 -20.44
C ALA A 16 -11.98 -0.39 -21.90
N LEU A 17 -11.90 -1.43 -22.74
CA LEU A 17 -11.58 -1.29 -24.18
C LEU A 17 -12.63 -0.48 -24.94
N THR A 18 -13.88 -0.50 -24.49
CA THR A 18 -14.96 0.32 -25.09
C THR A 18 -15.04 1.74 -24.52
N GLY A 19 -14.03 2.15 -23.71
CA GLY A 19 -13.89 3.52 -23.22
C GLY A 19 -14.52 3.79 -21.85
N HIS A 20 -15.03 2.78 -21.14
CA HIS A 20 -15.56 2.95 -19.79
C HIS A 20 -14.45 3.01 -18.75
N LEU A 21 -14.59 3.90 -17.77
CA LEU A 21 -13.79 3.82 -16.56
C LEU A 21 -14.32 2.70 -15.66
N VAL A 22 -13.52 1.65 -15.48
CA VAL A 22 -13.88 0.49 -14.66
C VAL A 22 -13.15 0.58 -13.32
N LEU A 23 -13.87 0.50 -12.22
CA LEU A 23 -13.34 0.38 -10.87
C LEU A 23 -13.71 -0.99 -10.30
N SER A 24 -12.71 -1.73 -9.87
CA SER A 24 -12.88 -3.06 -9.29
C SER A 24 -11.89 -3.30 -8.16
N THR A 25 -12.04 -4.41 -7.44
CA THR A 25 -11.16 -4.80 -6.36
C THR A 25 -10.53 -6.16 -6.63
N LEU A 26 -9.32 -6.35 -6.06
CA LEU A 26 -8.55 -7.59 -6.08
C LEU A 26 -8.03 -7.87 -4.66
N HIS A 27 -7.94 -9.14 -4.28
CA HIS A 27 -7.29 -9.53 -3.03
C HIS A 27 -5.79 -9.67 -3.24
N THR A 28 -5.04 -8.58 -2.97
CA THR A 28 -3.59 -8.54 -3.04
C THR A 28 -2.99 -7.77 -1.87
N ASN A 29 -1.71 -7.99 -1.59
CA ASN A 29 -1.05 -7.38 -0.45
C ASN A 29 -0.56 -5.95 -0.75
N ASP A 30 -0.15 -5.69 -1.98
CA ASP A 30 0.38 -4.41 -2.46
C ASP A 30 -0.04 -4.16 -3.92
N SER A 31 0.28 -3.00 -4.45
CA SER A 31 -0.13 -2.61 -5.79
C SER A 31 0.60 -3.36 -6.92
N PRO A 32 1.92 -3.66 -6.86
CA PRO A 32 2.58 -4.45 -7.91
C PRO A 32 2.08 -5.88 -7.99
N THR A 33 1.76 -6.51 -6.85
CA THR A 33 1.23 -7.88 -6.80
C THR A 33 -0.13 -8.01 -7.50
N ALA A 34 -0.89 -6.93 -7.63
CA ALA A 34 -2.14 -6.96 -8.38
C ALA A 34 -1.91 -7.25 -9.89
N ILE A 35 -0.80 -6.81 -10.45
CA ILE A 35 -0.44 -7.11 -11.85
C ILE A 35 -0.16 -8.60 -12.02
N THR A 36 0.67 -9.19 -11.16
CA THR A 36 0.96 -10.63 -11.21
C THR A 36 -0.30 -11.45 -10.94
N ARG A 37 -1.19 -10.98 -10.06
CA ARG A 37 -2.47 -11.65 -9.80
C ARG A 37 -3.38 -11.68 -11.02
N LEU A 38 -3.46 -10.61 -11.81
CA LEU A 38 -4.20 -10.61 -13.08
C LEU A 38 -3.60 -11.60 -14.08
N LEU A 39 -2.27 -11.70 -14.18
CA LEU A 39 -1.59 -12.69 -15.01
C LEU A 39 -1.88 -14.12 -14.57
N GLU A 40 -1.84 -14.41 -13.25
CA GLU A 40 -2.19 -15.71 -12.66
C GLU A 40 -3.65 -16.12 -12.93
N LEU A 41 -4.57 -15.17 -13.01
CA LEU A 41 -5.97 -15.41 -13.39
C LEU A 41 -6.11 -15.75 -14.89
N GLY A 42 -5.03 -15.62 -15.69
CA GLY A 42 -5.01 -15.92 -17.10
C GLY A 42 -5.22 -14.70 -18.00
N VAL A 43 -5.24 -13.48 -17.44
CA VAL A 43 -5.36 -12.26 -18.25
C VAL A 43 -4.09 -12.06 -19.09
N PRO A 44 -4.18 -11.95 -20.42
CA PRO A 44 -3.04 -11.69 -21.27
C PRO A 44 -2.37 -10.35 -20.91
N TYR A 45 -1.03 -10.37 -20.82
CA TYR A 45 -0.25 -9.20 -20.39
C TYR A 45 -0.50 -7.95 -21.26
N TYR A 46 -0.71 -8.11 -22.56
CA TYR A 46 -0.99 -7.00 -23.46
C TYR A 46 -2.35 -6.31 -23.19
N LEU A 47 -3.34 -7.04 -22.66
CA LEU A 47 -4.60 -6.47 -22.23
C LEU A 47 -4.44 -5.69 -20.91
N ILE A 48 -3.62 -6.18 -19.99
CA ILE A 48 -3.27 -5.45 -18.76
C ILE A 48 -2.61 -4.11 -19.13
N ARG A 49 -1.62 -4.14 -20.02
CA ARG A 49 -0.95 -2.93 -20.55
C ARG A 49 -1.92 -1.93 -21.18
N ALA A 50 -2.92 -2.43 -21.91
CA ALA A 50 -3.86 -1.59 -22.65
C ALA A 50 -4.95 -0.96 -21.76
N THR A 51 -5.37 -1.65 -20.69
CA THR A 51 -6.59 -1.29 -19.95
C THR A 51 -6.36 -0.83 -18.52
N VAL A 52 -5.30 -1.31 -17.83
CA VAL A 52 -5.06 -0.91 -16.45
C VAL A 52 -4.37 0.46 -16.41
N LEU A 53 -5.01 1.41 -15.77
CA LEU A 53 -4.50 2.77 -15.58
C LEU A 53 -3.67 2.90 -14.31
N GLY A 54 -4.05 2.18 -13.27
CA GLY A 54 -3.35 2.20 -11.99
C GLY A 54 -3.95 1.23 -10.99
N VAL A 55 -3.21 0.97 -9.93
CA VAL A 55 -3.61 0.11 -8.82
C VAL A 55 -3.41 0.86 -7.51
N MET A 56 -4.39 0.76 -6.61
CA MET A 56 -4.31 1.32 -5.28
C MET A 56 -4.47 0.21 -4.25
N ALA A 57 -3.45 0.00 -3.41
CA ALA A 57 -3.59 -0.79 -2.20
C ALA A 57 -3.90 0.12 -1.01
N GLN A 58 -4.77 -0.35 -0.12
CA GLN A 58 -5.20 0.40 1.07
C GLN A 58 -5.20 -0.50 2.30
N ARG A 59 -4.80 0.08 3.45
CA ARG A 59 -5.01 -0.50 4.77
C ARG A 59 -5.51 0.58 5.72
N LEU A 60 -6.16 0.16 6.79
CA LEU A 60 -6.59 1.05 7.88
C LEU A 60 -5.70 0.85 9.10
N VAL A 61 -5.14 1.93 9.60
CA VAL A 61 -4.44 1.98 10.88
C VAL A 61 -5.34 2.65 11.93
N ARG A 62 -5.30 2.18 13.18
CA ARG A 62 -5.97 2.87 14.28
C ARG A 62 -5.29 4.21 14.53
N THR A 63 -6.06 5.26 14.79
CA THR A 63 -5.53 6.56 15.16
C THR A 63 -5.39 6.67 16.67
N LEU A 64 -4.30 7.29 17.11
CA LEU A 64 -4.05 7.57 18.51
C LEU A 64 -5.16 8.42 19.12
N CYS A 65 -5.52 8.11 20.35
CA CYS A 65 -6.47 8.91 21.11
C CYS A 65 -5.87 10.29 21.41
N PRO A 66 -6.51 11.39 21.02
CA PRO A 66 -5.97 12.73 21.24
C PRO A 66 -5.87 13.11 22.72
N HIS A 67 -6.65 12.45 23.60
CA HIS A 67 -6.71 12.76 25.03
C HIS A 67 -5.57 12.12 25.84
N CYS A 68 -4.99 11.02 25.37
CA CYS A 68 -4.01 10.28 26.17
C CYS A 68 -2.73 9.89 25.43
N LYS A 69 -2.58 10.20 24.14
CA LYS A 69 -1.32 9.94 23.46
C LYS A 69 -0.18 10.69 24.11
N ALA A 70 0.98 10.06 24.25
CA ALA A 70 2.17 10.66 24.83
C ALA A 70 3.33 10.70 23.81
N PRO A 71 4.19 11.71 23.84
CA PRO A 71 5.39 11.74 23.01
C PRO A 71 6.27 10.50 23.23
N MET A 72 6.86 10.00 22.17
CA MET A 72 7.73 8.84 22.20
C MET A 72 8.96 9.08 21.31
N GLN A 73 10.12 8.62 21.73
CA GLN A 73 11.30 8.55 20.88
C GLN A 73 11.34 7.15 20.24
N LEU A 74 11.50 7.12 18.93
CA LEU A 74 11.67 5.87 18.18
C LEU A 74 13.14 5.50 18.10
N ALA A 75 13.45 4.21 18.23
CA ALA A 75 14.78 3.70 17.93
C ALA A 75 15.08 3.83 16.44
N ASP A 76 16.33 4.13 16.09
CA ASP A 76 16.76 4.27 14.68
C ASP A 76 16.48 2.99 13.89
N SER A 77 16.70 1.81 14.50
CA SER A 77 16.44 0.49 13.90
C SER A 77 15.00 0.32 13.48
N ASP A 78 14.07 0.66 14.37
CA ASP A 78 12.63 0.48 14.15
C ASP A 78 12.11 1.44 13.10
N TRP A 79 12.58 2.69 13.13
CA TRP A 79 12.25 3.66 12.12
C TRP A 79 12.80 3.28 10.74
N HIS A 80 14.04 2.78 10.70
CA HIS A 80 14.64 2.31 9.46
C HIS A 80 13.90 1.11 8.86
N GLU A 81 13.43 0.16 9.68
CA GLU A 81 12.58 -0.95 9.20
C GLU A 81 11.30 -0.44 8.52
N LEU A 82 10.68 0.59 9.09
CA LEU A 82 9.44 1.16 8.57
C LEU A 82 9.64 1.95 7.27
N THR A 83 10.79 2.60 7.13
CA THR A 83 11.04 3.52 6.01
C THR A 83 11.76 2.89 4.82
N ARG A 84 12.28 1.69 4.92
CA ARG A 84 12.98 1.00 3.81
C ARG A 84 12.18 1.03 2.50
N PRO A 85 12.85 1.20 1.34
CA PRO A 85 14.31 1.31 1.14
C PRO A 85 14.85 2.74 1.34
N TRP A 86 14.03 3.69 1.77
CA TRP A 86 14.47 5.07 2.01
C TRP A 86 15.13 5.20 3.37
N SER A 87 16.08 6.11 3.46
CA SER A 87 16.75 6.47 4.73
C SER A 87 16.31 7.85 5.17
N ALA A 88 15.80 7.94 6.38
CA ALA A 88 15.39 9.19 7.01
C ALA A 88 15.67 9.11 8.52
N PRO A 89 16.02 10.23 9.18
CA PRO A 89 16.17 10.24 10.63
C PRO A 89 14.81 10.01 11.32
N PRO A 90 14.75 9.42 12.52
CA PRO A 90 13.53 9.29 13.29
C PRO A 90 12.84 10.64 13.51
N PRO A 91 11.52 10.69 13.42
CA PRO A 91 10.77 11.93 13.61
C PRO A 91 10.66 12.30 15.08
N SER A 92 10.68 13.58 15.38
CA SER A 92 10.42 14.09 16.73
C SER A 92 8.94 14.08 17.12
N GLY A 93 8.04 13.88 16.14
CA GLY A 93 6.59 13.92 16.32
C GLY A 93 5.94 12.57 16.65
N ALA A 94 6.71 11.51 16.87
CA ALA A 94 6.16 10.21 17.19
C ALA A 94 5.50 10.18 18.57
N HIS A 95 4.41 9.41 18.70
CA HIS A 95 3.64 9.26 19.94
C HIS A 95 3.32 7.79 20.18
N GLN A 96 3.13 7.42 21.43
CA GLN A 96 2.68 6.12 21.89
C GLN A 96 1.22 6.16 22.37
N ALA A 97 0.56 5.01 22.33
CA ALA A 97 -0.75 4.80 22.91
C ALA A 97 -0.62 4.58 24.43
N VAL A 98 -1.41 5.29 25.22
CA VAL A 98 -1.40 5.14 26.68
C VAL A 98 -2.68 4.44 27.15
N GLY A 99 -3.83 5.05 26.93
CA GLY A 99 -5.12 4.60 27.42
C GLY A 99 -5.77 5.64 28.34
N CYS A 100 -7.08 5.78 28.23
CA CYS A 100 -7.91 6.60 29.11
C CYS A 100 -9.39 6.21 28.95
N LEU A 101 -10.26 6.76 29.77
CA LEU A 101 -11.71 6.48 29.71
C LEU A 101 -12.31 6.81 28.34
N GLU A 102 -11.86 7.89 27.67
CA GLU A 102 -12.36 8.31 26.35
C GLU A 102 -12.08 7.29 25.23
N CYS A 103 -11.04 6.52 25.36
CA CYS A 103 -10.70 5.47 24.40
C CYS A 103 -10.92 4.04 24.96
N ARG A 104 -11.55 3.91 26.13
CA ARG A 104 -11.76 2.63 26.82
C ARG A 104 -10.44 1.90 27.05
N ASP A 105 -9.45 2.62 27.52
CA ASP A 105 -8.09 2.16 27.84
C ASP A 105 -7.30 1.55 26.68
N THR A 106 -7.78 1.68 25.44
CA THR A 106 -7.11 1.15 24.26
C THR A 106 -5.95 2.02 23.75
N GLY A 107 -5.93 3.29 24.08
CA GLY A 107 -5.00 4.29 23.52
C GLY A 107 -5.34 4.73 22.10
N TYR A 108 -6.38 4.17 21.46
CA TYR A 108 -6.76 4.46 20.08
C TYR A 108 -8.22 4.89 19.96
N ARG A 109 -8.49 5.82 19.03
CA ARG A 109 -9.84 6.29 18.72
C ARG A 109 -9.93 6.66 17.23
N GLY A 110 -10.70 5.88 16.47
CA GLY A 110 -10.84 6.06 15.02
C GLY A 110 -9.81 5.31 14.20
N ARG A 111 -9.83 5.55 12.89
CA ARG A 111 -8.96 4.90 11.89
C ARG A 111 -8.58 5.89 10.81
N ALA A 112 -7.40 5.73 10.24
CA ALA A 112 -6.90 6.48 9.09
C ALA A 112 -6.44 5.52 8.00
N GLY A 113 -6.58 5.93 6.73
CA GLY A 113 -6.09 5.17 5.60
C GLY A 113 -4.59 5.35 5.40
N VAL A 114 -3.90 4.27 5.06
CA VAL A 114 -2.58 4.26 4.44
C VAL A 114 -2.72 3.68 3.04
N TYR A 115 -2.03 4.25 2.08
CA TYR A 115 -2.24 4.00 0.67
C TYR A 115 -0.92 3.75 -0.04
N GLU A 116 -0.94 2.84 -1.01
CA GLU A 116 0.09 2.65 -2.00
C GLU A 116 -0.58 2.78 -3.37
N ILE A 117 -0.18 3.78 -4.15
CA ILE A 117 -0.78 4.09 -5.44
C ILE A 117 0.29 3.95 -6.52
N MET A 118 0.08 3.02 -7.45
CA MET A 118 0.93 2.78 -8.61
C MET A 118 0.14 3.12 -9.87
N LEU A 119 0.51 4.22 -10.52
CA LEU A 119 0.00 4.55 -11.86
C LEU A 119 0.83 3.82 -12.91
N LEU A 120 0.20 3.22 -13.90
CA LEU A 120 0.90 2.49 -14.94
C LEU A 120 1.45 3.45 -16.01
N SER A 121 2.67 3.90 -15.81
CA SER A 121 3.46 4.59 -16.83
C SER A 121 3.84 3.66 -17.99
N ASP A 122 4.31 4.22 -19.10
CA ASP A 122 4.78 3.41 -20.22
C ASP A 122 5.98 2.53 -19.81
N SER A 123 6.90 3.04 -19.00
CA SER A 123 8.02 2.27 -18.46
C SER A 123 7.58 1.09 -17.58
N LEU A 124 6.54 1.26 -16.77
CA LEU A 124 5.97 0.15 -16.00
C LEU A 124 5.25 -0.85 -16.90
N LYS A 125 4.51 -0.39 -17.90
CA LYS A 125 3.84 -1.24 -18.87
C LYS A 125 4.83 -2.12 -19.64
N GLU A 126 6.01 -1.61 -20.01
CA GLU A 126 7.06 -2.38 -20.69
C GLU A 126 7.55 -3.57 -19.87
N LEU A 127 7.55 -3.47 -18.54
CA LEU A 127 7.93 -4.56 -17.63
C LEU A 127 6.84 -5.63 -17.45
N ILE A 128 5.60 -5.36 -17.87
CA ILE A 128 4.51 -6.32 -17.77
C ILE A 128 4.57 -7.27 -18.97
N THR A 129 5.03 -8.49 -18.77
CA THR A 129 5.18 -9.56 -19.78
C THR A 129 4.50 -10.82 -19.28
N ALA A 130 4.52 -11.89 -20.07
CA ALA A 130 4.02 -13.20 -19.63
C ALA A 130 4.77 -13.70 -18.37
N ASP A 131 6.07 -13.38 -18.27
CA ASP A 131 6.95 -13.74 -17.14
C ASP A 131 7.40 -12.47 -16.41
N THR A 132 6.43 -11.68 -15.94
CA THR A 132 6.69 -10.42 -15.25
C THR A 132 7.57 -10.60 -14.01
N ASP A 133 8.74 -9.96 -13.97
CA ASP A 133 9.57 -9.88 -12.77
C ASP A 133 8.96 -8.85 -11.79
N LEU A 134 8.33 -9.36 -10.73
CA LEU A 134 7.71 -8.53 -9.70
C LEU A 134 8.71 -7.61 -8.98
N VAL A 135 9.97 -8.06 -8.83
CA VAL A 135 11.02 -7.25 -8.17
C VAL A 135 11.41 -6.07 -9.05
N ALA A 136 11.58 -6.31 -10.35
CA ALA A 136 11.86 -5.25 -11.32
C ALA A 136 10.70 -4.25 -11.42
N LEU A 137 9.44 -4.75 -11.47
CA LEU A 137 8.24 -3.92 -11.51
C LEU A 137 8.14 -3.03 -10.26
N ARG A 138 8.31 -3.60 -9.07
CA ARG A 138 8.29 -2.86 -7.79
C ARG A 138 9.39 -1.80 -7.73
N ARG A 139 10.62 -2.15 -8.14
CA ARG A 139 11.73 -1.21 -8.18
C ARG A 139 11.46 -0.03 -9.10
N GLN A 140 10.88 -0.28 -10.27
CA GLN A 140 10.51 0.77 -11.21
C GLN A 140 9.39 1.66 -10.65
N ALA A 141 8.36 1.07 -10.06
CA ALA A 141 7.28 1.82 -9.41
C ALA A 141 7.82 2.78 -8.33
N TYR A 142 8.74 2.31 -7.49
CA TYR A 142 9.36 3.15 -6.46
C TYR A 142 10.24 4.27 -7.05
N LYS A 143 10.96 4.02 -8.14
CA LYS A 143 11.72 5.07 -8.85
C LYS A 143 10.80 6.16 -9.40
N GLU A 144 9.58 5.80 -9.80
CA GLU A 144 8.56 6.73 -10.31
C GLU A 144 7.73 7.40 -9.22
N GLY A 145 8.05 7.13 -7.93
CA GLY A 145 7.44 7.81 -6.79
C GLY A 145 6.28 7.08 -6.12
N THR A 146 5.99 5.84 -6.49
CA THR A 146 5.08 5.00 -5.71
C THR A 146 5.64 4.84 -4.30
N ARG A 147 4.81 5.12 -3.30
CA ARG A 147 5.18 4.98 -1.89
C ARG A 147 4.52 3.72 -1.35
N SER A 148 5.33 2.82 -0.75
CA SER A 148 4.80 1.61 -0.13
C SER A 148 3.79 1.92 0.99
N LEU A 149 2.93 0.94 1.30
CA LEU A 149 2.00 1.05 2.44
C LEU A 149 2.74 1.36 3.74
N ARG A 150 3.95 0.79 3.95
CA ARG A 150 4.79 1.09 5.12
C ARG A 150 5.25 2.54 5.15
N LEU A 151 5.72 3.08 4.03
CA LEU A 151 6.15 4.47 3.97
C LEU A 151 4.98 5.44 4.16
N SER A 152 3.80 5.12 3.61
CA SER A 152 2.56 5.86 3.88
C SER A 152 2.19 5.81 5.36
N GLY A 153 2.38 4.65 6.01
CA GLY A 153 2.21 4.48 7.45
C GLY A 153 3.25 5.26 8.27
N ALA A 154 4.53 5.27 7.83
CA ALA A 154 5.59 6.04 8.48
C ALA A 154 5.24 7.53 8.56
N GLN A 155 4.62 8.09 7.53
CA GLN A 155 4.13 9.46 7.56
C GLN A 155 3.06 9.69 8.64
N LYS A 156 2.18 8.68 8.90
CA LYS A 156 1.20 8.75 9.97
C LYS A 156 1.83 8.66 11.36
N VAL A 157 2.89 7.87 11.50
CA VAL A 157 3.69 7.79 12.74
C VAL A 157 4.41 9.11 13.00
N ALA A 158 5.09 9.67 11.98
CA ALA A 158 5.78 10.94 12.08
C ALA A 158 4.86 12.12 12.45
N ALA A 159 3.61 12.08 11.99
CA ALA A 159 2.59 13.07 12.30
C ALA A 159 1.90 12.82 13.66
N GLY A 160 2.29 11.80 14.44
CA GLY A 160 1.65 11.47 15.72
C GLY A 160 0.18 11.05 15.57
N ILE A 161 -0.19 10.47 14.42
CA ILE A 161 -1.55 10.00 14.10
C ILE A 161 -1.72 8.53 14.49
N SER A 162 -0.71 7.71 14.32
CA SER A 162 -0.72 6.28 14.64
C SER A 162 0.61 5.87 15.27
N THR A 163 0.74 4.60 15.68
CA THR A 163 1.98 4.06 16.24
C THR A 163 2.72 3.21 15.22
N LEU A 164 4.01 3.00 15.46
CA LEU A 164 4.86 2.13 14.67
C LEU A 164 4.32 0.69 14.67
N GLU A 165 3.97 0.15 15.83
CA GLU A 165 3.45 -1.22 15.99
C GLU A 165 2.16 -1.42 15.19
N GLU A 166 1.27 -0.41 15.19
CA GLU A 166 0.01 -0.49 14.44
C GLU A 166 0.26 -0.53 12.93
N VAL A 167 1.19 0.27 12.43
CA VAL A 167 1.55 0.27 11.01
C VAL A 167 2.19 -1.06 10.63
N LEU A 168 3.16 -1.56 11.39
CA LEU A 168 3.81 -2.85 11.13
C LEU A 168 2.82 -4.01 11.14
N ARG A 169 1.81 -3.97 12.01
CA ARG A 169 0.78 -5.01 12.14
C ARG A 169 -0.09 -5.14 10.88
N VAL A 170 -0.40 -4.04 10.20
CA VAL A 170 -1.38 -4.03 9.09
C VAL A 170 -0.75 -3.93 7.71
N THR A 171 0.54 -3.64 7.64
CA THR A 171 1.25 -3.54 6.36
C THR A 171 2.12 -4.78 6.10
N PRO A 172 2.23 -5.23 4.84
CA PRO A 172 3.10 -6.36 4.51
C PRO A 172 4.54 -6.06 4.89
N GLN A 173 5.30 -7.10 5.25
CA GLN A 173 6.74 -6.95 5.42
C GLN A 173 7.37 -6.50 4.10
N SER A 174 8.29 -5.53 4.15
CA SER A 174 9.10 -5.21 2.99
C SER A 174 9.94 -6.44 2.65
N GLU A 175 9.66 -7.09 1.52
CA GLU A 175 10.49 -8.20 1.05
C GLU A 175 11.92 -7.71 0.91
N GLN A 176 12.79 -8.30 1.72
CA GLN A 176 14.23 -8.12 1.62
C GLN A 176 14.71 -9.01 0.47
N LYS A 177 15.07 -8.41 -0.66
CA LYS A 177 16.13 -8.95 -1.53
C LYS A 177 16.73 -7.84 -2.35
#